data_ba7a8e1a10d78bec566684bf13be3bf9
#
_entry.id   ba7a8e1a10d78bec566684bf13be3bf9
#
_cell.length_a   1.000
_cell.length_b   1.000
_cell.length_c   1.000
_cell.angle_alpha   90.00
_cell.angle_beta   90.00
_cell.angle_gamma   90.00
#
_symmetry.space_group_name_H-M   'P 1'
#
loop_
_entity.id
_entity.type
_entity.pdbx_description
1 polymer ?
#
loop_
_entity_poly.entity_id
_entity_poly.type
_entity_poly.pdbx_seq_one_letter_code
_entity_poly.pdbx_strand_id
1 'polypeptide(L)'
;MQTLSNSQQTRLDKINADLRNSRVLELNAIVDRSLQFSTDYGVEFSKVTEIALDEGTERLDEIQEFQETFNLDIDDAIEEIDTYENVCNELRYFDSPVDEIIEAFINLFSINDLIHLEESYRGKYYSGAEFTEELISECGYISNSLPSWIENCIDYEKIWNHSLSYDYCEWDNHIFSNF
;
A
#
# COMPACT_ATOMS: atom_id res chain seq x y z
N MET A 1 4.18 55.12 6.08
CA MET A 1 3.12 54.16 5.73
C MET A 1 2.33 54.73 4.56
N GLN A 2 2.37 54.08 3.40
CA GLN A 2 1.54 54.52 2.26
C GLN A 2 0.10 54.04 2.50
N THR A 3 -0.84 54.97 2.52
CA THR A 3 -2.28 54.69 2.62
C THR A 3 -2.77 54.28 1.21
N LEU A 4 -3.51 53.19 1.15
CA LEU A 4 -4.16 52.75 -0.11
C LEU A 4 -5.15 53.80 -0.60
N SER A 5 -5.24 53.99 -1.91
CA SER A 5 -6.31 54.80 -2.52
C SER A 5 -7.68 54.15 -2.34
N ASN A 6 -8.76 54.91 -2.36
CA ASN A 6 -10.13 54.37 -2.23
C ASN A 6 -10.43 53.24 -3.22
N SER A 7 -9.95 53.35 -4.45
CA SER A 7 -10.15 52.34 -5.48
C SER A 7 -9.38 51.02 -5.15
N GLN A 8 -8.17 51.12 -4.61
CA GLN A 8 -7.38 49.97 -4.16
C GLN A 8 -8.02 49.31 -2.94
N GLN A 9 -8.55 50.09 -2.01
CA GLN A 9 -9.27 49.57 -0.85
C GLN A 9 -10.52 48.81 -1.24
N THR A 10 -11.36 49.38 -2.14
CA THR A 10 -12.58 48.70 -2.64
C THR A 10 -12.26 47.38 -3.37
N ARG A 11 -11.16 47.33 -4.12
CA ARG A 11 -10.71 46.09 -4.78
C ARG A 11 -10.25 45.05 -3.80
N LEU A 12 -9.51 45.44 -2.75
CA LEU A 12 -9.06 44.56 -1.68
C LEU A 12 -10.24 43.98 -0.89
N ASP A 13 -11.24 44.82 -0.57
CA ASP A 13 -12.43 44.40 0.15
C ASP A 13 -13.25 43.38 -0.65
N LYS A 14 -13.34 43.58 -1.98
CA LYS A 14 -13.99 42.60 -2.88
C LYS A 14 -13.22 41.27 -2.89
N ILE A 15 -11.90 41.30 -3.06
CA ILE A 15 -11.07 40.09 -3.05
C ILE A 15 -11.23 39.32 -1.71
N ASN A 16 -11.23 40.04 -0.60
CA ASN A 16 -11.41 39.42 0.72
C ASN A 16 -12.82 38.82 0.89
N ALA A 17 -13.85 39.45 0.33
CA ALA A 17 -15.20 38.89 0.34
C ALA A 17 -15.31 37.62 -0.53
N ASP A 18 -14.72 37.63 -1.71
CA ASP A 18 -14.70 36.47 -2.62
C ASP A 18 -13.95 35.29 -2.00
N LEU A 19 -12.78 35.54 -1.35
CA LEU A 19 -12.01 34.52 -0.64
C LEU A 19 -12.78 33.92 0.55
N ARG A 20 -13.51 34.75 1.32
CA ARG A 20 -14.35 34.24 2.44
C ARG A 20 -15.48 33.35 1.92
N ASN A 21 -16.14 33.77 0.84
CA ASN A 21 -17.23 32.99 0.23
C ASN A 21 -16.72 31.65 -0.32
N SER A 22 -15.55 31.65 -1.00
CA SER A 22 -14.91 30.42 -1.49
C SER A 22 -14.63 29.43 -0.34
N ARG A 23 -14.03 29.92 0.74
CA ARG A 23 -13.71 29.09 1.90
C ARG A 23 -14.96 28.52 2.60
N VAL A 24 -16.05 29.27 2.64
CA VAL A 24 -17.33 28.78 3.19
C VAL A 24 -17.91 27.67 2.30
N LEU A 25 -17.81 27.79 0.99
CA LEU A 25 -18.26 26.75 0.05
C LEU A 25 -17.44 25.48 0.17
N GLU A 26 -16.12 25.60 0.28
CA GLU A 26 -15.22 24.46 0.51
C GLU A 26 -15.56 23.74 1.84
N LEU A 27 -15.73 24.47 2.94
CA LEU A 27 -16.09 23.87 4.23
C LEU A 27 -17.46 23.18 4.19
N ASN A 28 -18.44 23.75 3.50
CA ASN A 28 -19.74 23.11 3.33
C ASN A 28 -19.63 21.81 2.54
N ALA A 29 -18.82 21.79 1.46
CA ALA A 29 -18.59 20.58 0.67
C ALA A 29 -17.94 19.46 1.52
N ILE A 30 -16.96 19.83 2.34
CA ILE A 30 -16.32 18.88 3.29
C ILE A 30 -17.36 18.30 4.25
N VAL A 31 -18.17 19.15 4.89
CA VAL A 31 -19.22 18.71 5.84
C VAL A 31 -20.24 17.80 5.16
N ASP A 32 -20.73 18.19 3.97
CA ASP A 32 -21.72 17.40 3.24
C ASP A 32 -21.17 16.03 2.84
N ARG A 33 -19.92 15.95 2.31
CA ARG A 33 -19.26 14.70 1.95
C ARG A 33 -18.98 13.82 3.17
N SER A 34 -18.48 14.41 4.27
CA SER A 34 -18.24 13.70 5.53
C SER A 34 -19.54 13.11 6.12
N LEU A 35 -20.63 13.87 6.06
CA LEU A 35 -21.93 13.39 6.55
C LEU A 35 -22.45 12.23 5.69
N GLN A 36 -22.30 12.32 4.37
CA GLN A 36 -22.68 11.25 3.46
C GLN A 36 -21.89 9.98 3.75
N PHE A 37 -20.55 10.07 3.81
CA PHE A 37 -19.66 8.95 4.11
C PHE A 37 -19.96 8.31 5.47
N SER A 38 -20.07 9.13 6.52
CA SER A 38 -20.43 8.68 7.87
C SER A 38 -21.78 7.93 7.88
N THR A 39 -22.75 8.38 7.08
CA THR A 39 -24.07 7.75 6.99
C THR A 39 -24.02 6.43 6.22
N ASP A 40 -23.27 6.38 5.13
CA ASP A 40 -23.20 5.22 4.23
C ASP A 40 -22.45 4.06 4.89
N TYR A 41 -21.38 4.36 5.64
CA TYR A 41 -20.47 3.36 6.21
C TYR A 41 -20.58 3.20 7.74
N GLY A 42 -21.35 4.05 8.43
CA GLY A 42 -21.53 3.97 9.89
C GLY A 42 -20.33 4.46 10.71
N VAL A 43 -19.35 5.11 10.08
CA VAL A 43 -18.16 5.67 10.75
C VAL A 43 -18.51 6.95 11.50
N GLU A 44 -17.83 7.22 12.60
CA GLU A 44 -18.04 8.43 13.38
C GLU A 44 -17.76 9.70 12.56
N PHE A 45 -18.75 10.60 12.50
CA PHE A 45 -18.68 11.84 11.71
C PHE A 45 -17.45 12.70 12.03
N SER A 46 -17.03 12.76 13.29
CA SER A 46 -15.84 13.51 13.72
C SER A 46 -14.55 12.96 13.08
N LYS A 47 -14.37 11.62 13.06
CA LYS A 47 -13.24 10.93 12.43
C LYS A 47 -13.18 11.24 10.92
N VAL A 48 -14.33 11.08 10.23
CA VAL A 48 -14.43 11.36 8.79
C VAL A 48 -14.17 12.83 8.46
N THR A 49 -14.67 13.74 9.28
CA THR A 49 -14.48 15.18 9.06
C THR A 49 -13.02 15.60 9.26
N GLU A 50 -12.32 15.00 10.22
CA GLU A 50 -10.90 15.23 10.46
C GLU A 50 -10.07 14.81 9.24
N ILE A 51 -10.29 13.62 8.70
CA ILE A 51 -9.64 13.15 7.46
C ILE A 51 -9.90 14.12 6.31
N ALA A 52 -11.16 14.49 6.07
CA ALA A 52 -11.53 15.38 4.97
C ALA A 52 -11.01 16.81 5.12
N LEU A 53 -10.75 17.28 6.35
CA LEU A 53 -10.16 18.59 6.61
C LEU A 53 -8.63 18.60 6.41
N ASP A 54 -7.97 17.50 6.73
CA ASP A 54 -6.51 17.40 6.68
C ASP A 54 -6.03 16.97 5.29
N GLU A 55 -6.74 16.08 4.62
CA GLU A 55 -6.30 15.44 3.38
C GLU A 55 -7.20 15.74 2.16
N GLY A 56 -8.37 16.37 2.38
CA GLY A 56 -9.34 16.66 1.34
C GLY A 56 -10.45 15.61 1.25
N THR A 57 -11.51 15.95 0.51
CA THR A 57 -12.66 15.03 0.29
C THR A 57 -12.29 13.88 -0.66
N GLU A 58 -11.30 14.06 -1.51
CA GLU A 58 -10.76 13.05 -2.42
C GLU A 58 -10.23 11.84 -1.64
N ARG A 59 -9.66 12.06 -0.45
CA ARG A 59 -9.20 10.96 0.42
C ARG A 59 -10.31 10.01 0.82
N LEU A 60 -11.52 10.51 1.03
CA LEU A 60 -12.68 9.66 1.33
C LEU A 60 -13.08 8.77 0.15
N ASP A 61 -12.89 9.25 -1.07
CA ASP A 61 -13.15 8.48 -2.29
C ASP A 61 -12.08 7.38 -2.47
N GLU A 62 -10.80 7.68 -2.17
CA GLU A 62 -9.69 6.72 -2.17
C GLU A 62 -9.89 5.62 -1.13
N ILE A 63 -10.30 5.97 0.11
CA ILE A 63 -10.64 5.00 1.17
C ILE A 63 -11.77 4.08 0.74
N GLN A 64 -12.80 4.63 0.10
CA GLN A 64 -13.92 3.85 -0.42
C GLN A 64 -13.45 2.87 -1.52
N GLU A 65 -12.66 3.34 -2.49
CA GLU A 65 -12.12 2.49 -3.56
C GLU A 65 -11.23 1.37 -2.99
N PHE A 66 -10.38 1.69 -2.02
CA PHE A 66 -9.54 0.74 -1.33
C PHE A 66 -10.37 -0.32 -0.59
N GLN A 67 -11.38 0.10 0.17
CA GLN A 67 -12.32 -0.78 0.86
C GLN A 67 -13.03 -1.75 -0.10
N GLU A 68 -13.52 -1.24 -1.23
CA GLU A 68 -14.21 -2.06 -2.25
C GLU A 68 -13.25 -3.04 -2.94
N THR A 69 -12.02 -2.60 -3.25
CA THR A 69 -11.01 -3.40 -3.94
C THR A 69 -10.60 -4.62 -3.14
N PHE A 70 -10.36 -4.44 -1.84
CA PHE A 70 -9.89 -5.51 -0.96
C PHE A 70 -11.00 -6.13 -0.11
N ASN A 71 -12.26 -5.71 -0.28
CA ASN A 71 -13.43 -6.16 0.47
C ASN A 71 -13.22 -6.08 2.00
N LEU A 72 -12.68 -4.96 2.46
CA LEU A 72 -12.36 -4.71 3.86
C LEU A 72 -13.57 -4.18 4.64
N ASP A 73 -13.47 -4.22 5.98
CA ASP A 73 -14.25 -3.31 6.81
C ASP A 73 -13.77 -1.87 6.61
N ILE A 74 -14.66 -0.89 6.74
CA ILE A 74 -14.32 0.50 6.47
C ILE A 74 -13.34 1.07 7.49
N ASP A 75 -13.39 0.63 8.73
CA ASP A 75 -12.43 1.06 9.76
C ASP A 75 -11.04 0.49 9.49
N ASP A 76 -10.94 -0.77 9.03
CA ASP A 76 -9.70 -1.37 8.56
C ASP A 76 -9.15 -0.63 7.33
N ALA A 77 -10.02 -0.26 6.37
CA ALA A 77 -9.59 0.50 5.20
C ALA A 77 -9.02 1.89 5.56
N ILE A 78 -9.61 2.58 6.53
CA ILE A 78 -9.10 3.88 7.02
C ILE A 78 -7.73 3.72 7.70
N GLU A 79 -7.50 2.62 8.40
CA GLU A 79 -6.26 2.38 9.14
C GLU A 79 -5.12 1.91 8.22
N GLU A 80 -5.43 1.13 7.18
CA GLU A 80 -4.41 0.49 6.35
C GLU A 80 -4.07 1.22 5.04
N ILE A 81 -4.88 2.19 4.61
CA ILE A 81 -4.68 2.86 3.31
C ILE A 81 -3.32 3.56 3.22
N ASP A 82 -2.85 4.20 4.28
CA ASP A 82 -1.54 4.87 4.30
C ASP A 82 -0.39 3.85 4.22
N THR A 83 -0.54 2.71 4.90
CA THR A 83 0.41 1.60 4.84
C THR A 83 0.47 1.04 3.42
N TYR A 84 -0.69 0.81 2.79
CA TYR A 84 -0.80 0.36 1.41
C TYR A 84 -0.08 1.31 0.44
N GLU A 85 -0.32 2.62 0.53
CA GLU A 85 0.31 3.61 -0.34
C GLU A 85 1.83 3.66 -0.17
N ASN A 86 2.33 3.56 1.07
CA ASN A 86 3.75 3.51 1.36
C ASN A 86 4.39 2.26 0.75
N VAL A 87 3.79 1.10 0.94
CA VAL A 87 4.22 -0.16 0.36
C VAL A 87 4.21 -0.12 -1.17
N CYS A 88 3.16 0.44 -1.79
CA CYS A 88 3.13 0.65 -3.24
C CYS A 88 4.29 1.51 -3.74
N ASN A 89 4.70 2.53 -2.97
CA ASN A 89 5.83 3.38 -3.31
C ASN A 89 7.18 2.64 -3.22
N GLU A 90 7.35 1.77 -2.25
CA GLU A 90 8.57 0.98 -2.01
C GLU A 90 8.72 -0.15 -3.02
N LEU A 91 7.61 -0.84 -3.33
CA LEU A 91 7.61 -1.96 -4.28
C LEU A 91 7.83 -1.58 -5.75
N ARG A 92 7.71 -0.30 -6.12
CA ARG A 92 7.88 0.14 -7.53
C ARG A 92 9.27 -0.11 -8.11
N TYR A 93 10.24 -0.50 -7.29
CA TYR A 93 11.60 -0.85 -7.73
C TYR A 93 11.77 -2.35 -8.04
N PHE A 94 10.77 -3.16 -7.77
CA PHE A 94 10.78 -4.58 -8.14
C PHE A 94 10.33 -4.77 -9.60
N ASP A 95 10.81 -5.85 -10.22
CA ASP A 95 10.51 -6.14 -11.63
C ASP A 95 9.04 -6.62 -11.86
N SER A 96 8.36 -7.03 -10.81
CA SER A 96 6.96 -7.45 -10.87
C SER A 96 6.00 -6.27 -10.66
N PRO A 97 4.80 -6.29 -11.30
CA PRO A 97 3.77 -5.32 -11.01
C PRO A 97 3.39 -5.31 -9.53
N VAL A 98 3.25 -4.11 -8.96
CA VAL A 98 2.97 -3.93 -7.53
C VAL A 98 1.67 -4.62 -7.12
N ASP A 99 0.64 -4.54 -7.94
CA ASP A 99 -0.66 -5.14 -7.67
C ASP A 99 -0.59 -6.65 -7.54
N GLU A 100 0.20 -7.32 -8.41
CA GLU A 100 0.42 -8.77 -8.33
C GLU A 100 1.13 -9.18 -7.03
N ILE A 101 2.12 -8.39 -6.59
CA ILE A 101 2.86 -8.65 -5.35
C ILE A 101 1.93 -8.52 -4.13
N ILE A 102 1.12 -7.45 -4.08
CA ILE A 102 0.19 -7.20 -2.98
C ILE A 102 -0.91 -8.26 -2.96
N GLU A 103 -1.48 -8.61 -4.11
CA GLU A 103 -2.49 -9.67 -4.20
C GLU A 103 -1.92 -11.01 -3.69
N ALA A 104 -0.72 -11.37 -4.13
CA ALA A 104 -0.06 -12.60 -3.67
C ALA A 104 0.18 -12.58 -2.15
N PHE A 105 0.60 -11.44 -1.60
CA PHE A 105 0.82 -11.29 -0.16
C PHE A 105 -0.46 -11.45 0.65
N ILE A 106 -1.54 -10.76 0.26
CA ILE A 106 -2.83 -10.80 0.97
C ILE A 106 -3.47 -12.21 0.92
N ASN A 107 -3.20 -12.98 -0.14
CA ASN A 107 -3.66 -14.37 -0.21
C ASN A 107 -2.91 -15.33 0.75
N LEU A 108 -1.70 -14.99 1.16
CA LEU A 108 -0.89 -15.78 2.10
C LEU A 108 -1.02 -15.31 3.55
N PHE A 109 -1.13 -14.02 3.73
CA PHE A 109 -1.16 -13.33 5.03
C PHE A 109 -2.44 -12.51 5.17
N SER A 110 -2.38 -11.39 5.88
CA SER A 110 -3.50 -10.46 6.03
C SER A 110 -3.13 -9.09 5.47
N ILE A 111 -4.14 -8.29 5.11
CA ILE A 111 -3.95 -6.89 4.77
C ILE A 111 -3.28 -6.11 5.92
N ASN A 112 -3.59 -6.47 7.17
CA ASN A 112 -3.02 -5.84 8.36
C ASN A 112 -1.53 -6.16 8.56
N ASP A 113 -1.00 -7.11 7.78
CA ASP A 113 0.42 -7.49 7.80
C ASP A 113 1.23 -6.77 6.71
N LEU A 114 0.62 -5.85 5.92
CA LEU A 114 1.27 -5.16 4.80
C LEU A 114 2.57 -4.47 5.18
N ILE A 115 2.71 -4.01 6.41
CA ILE A 115 3.95 -3.43 6.95
C ILE A 115 5.17 -4.37 6.83
N HIS A 116 4.95 -5.68 6.75
CA HIS A 116 5.99 -6.70 6.62
C HIS A 116 6.27 -7.10 5.17
N LEU A 117 5.49 -6.59 4.19
CA LEU A 117 5.57 -7.04 2.82
C LEU A 117 6.96 -6.81 2.21
N GLU A 118 7.51 -5.59 2.30
CA GLU A 118 8.82 -5.25 1.73
C GLU A 118 9.93 -6.16 2.28
N GLU A 119 9.96 -6.34 3.60
CA GLU A 119 10.99 -7.15 4.25
C GLU A 119 10.84 -8.65 3.96
N SER A 120 9.63 -9.12 3.69
CA SER A 120 9.34 -10.55 3.44
C SER A 120 9.48 -10.93 1.98
N TYR A 121 9.27 -10.01 1.03
CA TYR A 121 9.26 -10.31 -0.40
C TYR A 121 10.64 -10.73 -0.92
N ARG A 122 10.70 -11.87 -1.62
CA ARG A 122 11.93 -12.48 -2.16
C ARG A 122 12.02 -12.43 -3.69
N GLY A 123 10.91 -12.15 -4.36
CA GLY A 123 10.87 -12.07 -5.82
C GLY A 123 9.86 -13.01 -6.45
N LYS A 124 9.83 -12.97 -7.79
CA LYS A 124 8.97 -13.84 -8.62
C LYS A 124 9.83 -14.94 -9.25
N TYR A 125 9.45 -16.20 -9.03
CA TYR A 125 10.14 -17.39 -9.51
C TYR A 125 9.15 -18.32 -10.18
N TYR A 126 9.62 -19.15 -11.13
CA TYR A 126 8.75 -20.16 -11.76
C TYR A 126 8.31 -21.26 -10.79
N SER A 127 9.07 -21.46 -9.72
CA SER A 127 8.75 -22.44 -8.68
C SER A 127 9.63 -22.24 -7.45
N GLY A 128 9.21 -22.80 -6.31
CA GLY A 128 10.05 -22.86 -5.10
C GLY A 128 11.37 -23.62 -5.32
N ALA A 129 11.45 -24.52 -6.31
CA ALA A 129 12.69 -25.20 -6.68
C ALA A 129 13.70 -24.22 -7.31
N GLU A 130 13.28 -23.32 -8.19
CA GLU A 130 14.13 -22.29 -8.80
C GLU A 130 14.65 -21.31 -7.74
N PHE A 131 13.76 -20.82 -6.87
CA PHE A 131 14.16 -20.02 -5.72
C PHE A 131 15.20 -20.71 -4.85
N THR A 132 15.00 -22.03 -4.59
CA THR A 132 15.93 -22.83 -3.79
C THR A 132 17.30 -22.90 -4.44
N GLU A 133 17.38 -23.09 -5.77
CA GLU A 133 18.64 -23.13 -6.52
C GLU A 133 19.39 -21.82 -6.40
N GLU A 134 18.71 -20.70 -6.60
CA GLU A 134 19.29 -19.35 -6.51
C GLU A 134 19.76 -19.06 -5.09
N LEU A 135 18.90 -19.28 -4.07
CA LEU A 135 19.23 -19.07 -2.66
C LEU A 135 20.48 -19.87 -2.23
N ILE A 136 20.55 -21.14 -2.61
CA ILE A 136 21.68 -22.02 -2.30
C ILE A 136 22.95 -21.52 -2.99
N SER A 137 22.83 -21.04 -4.22
CA SER A 137 23.96 -20.50 -4.99
C SER A 137 24.47 -19.18 -4.37
N GLU A 138 23.58 -18.26 -4.04
CA GLU A 138 23.91 -16.95 -3.47
C GLU A 138 24.53 -17.09 -2.06
N CYS A 139 23.99 -17.96 -1.23
CA CYS A 139 24.51 -18.23 0.10
C CYS A 139 25.82 -19.01 0.09
N GLY A 140 26.25 -19.53 -1.07
CA GLY A 140 27.49 -20.30 -1.19
C GLY A 140 27.46 -21.63 -0.43
N TYR A 141 26.27 -22.19 -0.20
CA TYR A 141 26.11 -23.49 0.48
C TYR A 141 26.68 -24.65 -0.34
N ILE A 142 26.76 -24.48 -1.66
CA ILE A 142 27.41 -25.41 -2.58
C ILE A 142 28.80 -24.88 -2.92
N SER A 143 29.83 -25.65 -2.58
CA SER A 143 31.22 -25.29 -2.91
C SER A 143 31.44 -25.31 -4.42
N ASN A 144 32.06 -24.25 -4.97
CA ASN A 144 32.50 -24.19 -6.37
C ASN A 144 33.45 -25.35 -6.78
N SER A 145 33.86 -26.18 -5.82
CA SER A 145 34.69 -27.38 -6.04
C SER A 145 33.87 -28.66 -6.17
N LEU A 146 32.52 -28.57 -6.11
CA LEU A 146 31.67 -29.75 -6.25
C LEU A 146 31.75 -30.26 -7.70
N PRO A 147 32.01 -31.57 -7.92
CA PRO A 147 31.94 -32.13 -9.26
C PRO A 147 30.56 -31.98 -9.87
N SER A 148 30.49 -31.59 -11.15
CA SER A 148 29.22 -31.30 -11.86
C SER A 148 28.21 -32.47 -11.82
N TRP A 149 28.68 -33.73 -11.72
CA TRP A 149 27.81 -34.88 -11.63
C TRP A 149 27.08 -34.97 -10.27
N ILE A 150 27.65 -34.41 -9.19
CA ILE A 150 26.99 -34.30 -7.88
C ILE A 150 25.99 -33.13 -7.91
N GLU A 151 26.42 -32.00 -8.44
CA GLU A 151 25.60 -30.78 -8.60
C GLU A 151 24.31 -31.12 -9.37
N ASN A 152 24.43 -31.84 -10.48
CA ASN A 152 23.27 -32.30 -11.27
C ASN A 152 22.34 -33.32 -10.54
N CYS A 153 22.74 -33.81 -9.39
CA CYS A 153 21.94 -34.72 -8.56
C CYS A 153 21.21 -34.01 -7.42
N ILE A 154 21.35 -32.69 -7.28
CA ILE A 154 20.67 -31.92 -6.24
C ILE A 154 19.19 -31.82 -6.62
N ASP A 155 18.33 -32.23 -5.69
CA ASP A 155 16.88 -32.19 -5.83
C ASP A 155 16.36 -30.92 -5.11
N TYR A 156 16.35 -29.80 -5.84
CA TYR A 156 15.91 -28.49 -5.29
C TYR A 156 14.43 -28.51 -4.90
N GLU A 157 13.58 -29.24 -5.63
CA GLU A 157 12.17 -29.40 -5.29
C GLU A 157 11.99 -30.11 -3.94
N LYS A 158 12.82 -31.12 -3.68
CA LYS A 158 12.81 -31.81 -2.40
C LYS A 158 13.29 -30.93 -1.28
N ILE A 159 14.32 -30.10 -1.52
CA ILE A 159 14.82 -29.14 -0.52
C ILE A 159 13.73 -28.10 -0.20
N TRP A 160 13.05 -27.57 -1.21
CA TRP A 160 11.92 -26.68 -1.01
C TRP A 160 10.85 -27.31 -0.13
N ASN A 161 10.34 -28.46 -0.55
CA ASN A 161 9.21 -29.13 0.10
C ASN A 161 9.51 -29.62 1.54
N HIS A 162 10.74 -29.92 1.88
CA HIS A 162 11.10 -30.52 3.17
C HIS A 162 11.88 -29.61 4.12
N SER A 163 12.33 -28.46 3.63
CA SER A 163 13.18 -27.55 4.43
C SER A 163 12.72 -26.11 4.31
N LEU A 164 12.70 -25.54 3.10
CA LEU A 164 12.45 -24.11 2.91
C LEU A 164 10.98 -23.72 3.04
N SER A 165 10.05 -24.60 2.74
CA SER A 165 8.61 -24.33 2.90
C SER A 165 8.16 -24.11 4.36
N TYR A 166 9.05 -24.25 5.36
CA TYR A 166 8.80 -23.83 6.72
C TYR A 166 9.12 -22.36 6.98
N ASP A 167 10.09 -21.82 6.23
CA ASP A 167 10.59 -20.46 6.37
C ASP A 167 10.08 -19.52 5.28
N TYR A 168 9.56 -20.08 4.17
CA TYR A 168 9.06 -19.35 3.01
C TYR A 168 7.72 -19.91 2.56
N CYS A 169 6.91 -19.05 1.93
CA CYS A 169 5.65 -19.41 1.31
C CYS A 169 5.58 -18.86 -0.12
N GLU A 170 4.77 -19.48 -0.95
CA GLU A 170 4.62 -19.17 -2.38
C GLU A 170 3.14 -19.00 -2.74
N TRP A 171 2.85 -17.93 -3.49
CA TRP A 171 1.56 -17.72 -4.14
C TRP A 171 1.77 -17.09 -5.51
N ASP A 172 1.18 -17.67 -6.53
CA ASP A 172 1.27 -17.21 -7.94
C ASP A 172 2.70 -16.85 -8.38
N ASN A 173 3.65 -17.73 -8.04
CA ASN A 173 5.07 -17.59 -8.34
C ASN A 173 5.79 -16.48 -7.53
N HIS A 174 5.13 -15.80 -6.63
CA HIS A 174 5.73 -14.85 -5.69
C HIS A 174 6.13 -15.58 -4.41
N ILE A 175 7.35 -15.35 -3.96
CA ILE A 175 7.92 -15.96 -2.75
C ILE A 175 8.11 -14.92 -1.67
N PHE A 176 7.70 -15.29 -0.46
CA PHE A 176 7.82 -14.46 0.75
C PHE A 176 8.46 -15.29 1.86
N SER A 177 9.26 -14.64 2.73
CA SER A 177 9.67 -15.26 3.99
C SER A 177 8.54 -15.15 5.02
N ASN A 178 8.39 -16.16 5.83
CA ASN A 178 7.55 -16.08 7.03
C ASN A 178 8.19 -15.13 8.06
N PHE A 179 7.35 -14.37 8.78
CA PHE A 179 7.76 -13.42 9.81
C PHE A 179 7.11 -13.71 11.16
#